data_66e51e7f6c4d9aba52c09bfb54a9d474
#
_entry.id   66e51e7f6c4d9aba52c09bfb54a9d474
#
_cell.length_a   1.000
_cell.length_b   1.000
_cell.length_c   1.000
_cell.angle_alpha   90.00
_cell.angle_beta   90.00
_cell.angle_gamma   90.00
#
_symmetry.space_group_name_H-M   'P 1'
#
loop_
_entity.id
_entity.type
_entity.pdbx_description
1 polymer ?
#
loop_
_entity_poly.entity_id
_entity_poly.type
_entity_poly.pdbx_seq_one_letter_code
_entity_poly.pdbx_strand_id
1 'polypeptide(L)'
;ILMRDFPVDARSFITVRNQRGYGTQKNWMAVRQELLYYVRGKPVFNIDAEYTDIPKALKGYYKEVGGEITENLQRSKANTIRAGNVWIDIQQVFYRLQENVSGCYAQKPLKSIHRIIDASSNKSDLVIDFFAHSGTTLLASEIAGRRCFTAEIDPIYCEISIRRLEYYRATGLTGWQNGHAFEIDTELKLAVEQSIEILLPAQATLR
;
A
#
# COMPACT_ATOMS: atom_id res chain seq x y z
N ILE A 1 -19.09 -7.84 -17.56
CA ILE A 1 -18.08 -8.06 -18.60
C ILE A 1 -16.96 -8.94 -18.07
N LEU A 2 -16.23 -8.53 -16.99
CA LEU A 2 -15.13 -9.31 -16.43
C LEU A 2 -15.49 -10.76 -16.07
N MET A 3 -16.66 -10.98 -15.48
CA MET A 3 -17.09 -12.33 -15.05
C MET A 3 -17.51 -13.23 -16.21
N ARG A 4 -17.92 -12.66 -17.34
CA ARG A 4 -18.35 -13.42 -18.51
C ARG A 4 -17.19 -13.85 -19.38
N ASP A 5 -16.18 -12.98 -19.53
CA ASP A 5 -15.17 -13.09 -20.58
C ASP A 5 -13.83 -13.63 -20.02
N PHE A 6 -13.68 -13.71 -18.71
CA PHE A 6 -12.48 -14.26 -18.06
C PHE A 6 -12.84 -15.45 -17.16
N PRO A 7 -12.08 -16.57 -17.25
CA PRO A 7 -12.28 -17.75 -16.41
C PRO A 7 -11.73 -17.51 -15.00
N VAL A 8 -12.43 -16.65 -14.24
CA VAL A 8 -12.09 -16.28 -12.86
C VAL A 8 -13.26 -16.54 -11.95
N ASP A 9 -12.97 -16.91 -10.70
CA ASP A 9 -13.96 -17.12 -9.67
C ASP A 9 -14.04 -15.89 -8.76
N ALA A 10 -15.24 -15.37 -8.57
CA ALA A 10 -15.47 -14.33 -7.58
C ALA A 10 -15.36 -14.92 -6.16
N ARG A 11 -14.49 -14.36 -5.34
CA ARG A 11 -14.27 -14.82 -3.96
C ARG A 11 -14.87 -13.89 -2.93
N SER A 12 -14.69 -12.58 -3.09
CA SER A 12 -15.18 -11.63 -2.11
C SER A 12 -15.39 -10.25 -2.70
N PHE A 13 -16.36 -9.54 -2.15
CA PHE A 13 -16.46 -8.10 -2.22
C PHE A 13 -15.88 -7.55 -0.92
N ILE A 14 -14.91 -6.64 -1.03
CA ILE A 14 -14.25 -6.03 0.10
C ILE A 14 -14.62 -4.55 0.11
N THR A 15 -15.28 -4.10 1.18
CA THR A 15 -15.62 -2.69 1.38
C THR A 15 -14.51 -2.00 2.16
N VAL A 16 -13.88 -1.00 1.56
CA VAL A 16 -12.92 -0.13 2.22
C VAL A 16 -13.64 1.15 2.64
N ARG A 17 -13.70 1.40 3.95
CA ARG A 17 -14.30 2.60 4.48
C ARG A 17 -13.33 3.77 4.34
N ASN A 18 -13.76 4.83 3.65
CA ASN A 18 -13.06 6.11 3.67
C ASN A 18 -13.41 6.84 4.98
N GLN A 19 -12.40 7.31 5.69
CA GLN A 19 -12.62 8.08 6.93
C GLN A 19 -13.22 9.47 6.66
N ARG A 20 -13.00 10.00 5.45
CA ARG A 20 -13.58 11.25 4.98
C ARG A 20 -14.36 10.95 3.70
N GLY A 21 -15.67 11.18 3.74
CA GLY A 21 -16.51 11.07 2.57
C GLY A 21 -16.67 12.41 1.88
N TYR A 22 -17.00 12.34 0.61
CA TYR A 22 -17.50 13.50 -0.12
C TYR A 22 -19.01 13.55 0.10
N GLY A 23 -19.44 14.54 0.87
CA GLY A 23 -20.85 14.72 1.20
C GLY A 23 -21.54 15.67 0.25
N THR A 24 -22.81 15.39 0.00
CA THR A 24 -23.75 16.36 -0.51
C THR A 24 -24.83 16.59 0.55
N GLN A 25 -25.39 17.79 0.61
CA GLN A 25 -26.51 18.06 1.53
C GLN A 25 -27.82 17.36 1.12
N LYS A 26 -27.83 16.70 -0.05
CA LYS A 26 -29.01 16.08 -0.64
C LYS A 26 -29.00 14.56 -0.64
N ASN A 27 -27.92 13.93 -0.19
CA ASN A 27 -27.79 12.47 -0.18
C ASN A 27 -26.82 12.01 0.92
N TRP A 28 -26.80 10.70 1.16
CA TRP A 28 -25.84 10.05 2.05
C TRP A 28 -24.42 10.27 1.56
N MET A 29 -23.50 10.56 2.47
CA MET A 29 -22.09 10.77 2.18
C MET A 29 -21.43 9.49 1.65
N ALA A 30 -20.71 9.59 0.54
CA ALA A 30 -19.96 8.46 -0.01
C ALA A 30 -18.72 8.19 0.83
N VAL A 31 -18.74 7.15 1.66
CA VAL A 31 -17.67 6.82 2.60
C VAL A 31 -17.05 5.45 2.34
N ARG A 32 -17.25 4.88 1.16
CA ARG A 32 -16.73 3.54 0.84
C ARG A 32 -16.15 3.45 -0.57
N GLN A 33 -15.21 2.53 -0.72
CA GLN A 33 -14.75 2.00 -2.00
C GLN A 33 -14.92 0.49 -1.98
N GLU A 34 -15.21 -0.11 -3.13
CA GLU A 34 -15.36 -1.55 -3.26
C GLU A 34 -14.16 -2.13 -4.00
N LEU A 35 -13.59 -3.19 -3.43
CA LEU A 35 -12.59 -4.03 -4.08
C LEU A 35 -13.23 -5.35 -4.47
N LEU A 36 -13.00 -5.77 -5.69
CA LEU A 36 -13.48 -7.04 -6.21
C LEU A 36 -12.33 -8.05 -6.17
N TYR A 37 -12.47 -9.09 -5.37
CA TYR A 37 -11.48 -10.15 -5.27
C TYR A 37 -11.88 -11.35 -6.13
N TYR A 38 -11.11 -11.58 -7.16
CA TYR A 38 -11.26 -12.72 -8.06
C TYR A 38 -10.02 -13.59 -8.04
N VAL A 39 -10.19 -14.87 -8.31
CA VAL A 39 -9.09 -15.83 -8.39
C VAL A 39 -9.20 -16.68 -9.66
N ARG A 40 -8.06 -17.19 -10.10
CA ARG A 40 -7.97 -18.21 -11.15
C ARG A 40 -7.13 -19.36 -10.65
N GLY A 41 -7.66 -20.57 -10.74
CA GLY A 41 -6.99 -21.77 -10.24
C GLY A 41 -6.86 -21.79 -8.72
N LYS A 42 -5.71 -22.25 -8.21
CA LYS A 42 -5.45 -22.34 -6.77
C LYS A 42 -4.74 -21.08 -6.29
N PRO A 43 -5.42 -20.15 -5.61
CA PRO A 43 -4.81 -18.92 -5.14
C PRO A 43 -3.89 -19.14 -3.95
N VAL A 44 -2.91 -18.27 -3.80
CA VAL A 44 -2.21 -18.04 -2.53
C VAL A 44 -3.10 -17.15 -1.67
N PHE A 45 -3.21 -17.49 -0.39
CA PHE A 45 -3.89 -16.65 0.58
C PHE A 45 -3.19 -16.75 1.95
N ASN A 46 -2.42 -15.73 2.29
CA ASN A 46 -1.63 -15.65 3.51
C ASN A 46 -2.49 -15.07 4.64
N ILE A 47 -3.12 -15.93 5.40
CA ILE A 47 -4.07 -15.56 6.45
C ILE A 47 -3.47 -14.67 7.54
N ASP A 48 -2.18 -14.82 7.81
CA ASP A 48 -1.47 -14.04 8.83
C ASP A 48 -1.09 -12.62 8.36
N ALA A 49 -1.22 -12.32 7.06
CA ALA A 49 -0.95 -11.01 6.49
C ALA A 49 -2.13 -10.02 6.62
N GLU A 50 -3.30 -10.49 7.02
CA GLU A 50 -4.55 -9.72 7.04
C GLU A 50 -4.86 -9.06 8.39
N TYR A 51 -3.88 -8.68 9.18
CA TYR A 51 -4.18 -8.07 10.46
C TYR A 51 -4.42 -6.57 10.36
N THR A 52 -5.39 -6.11 11.17
CA THR A 52 -5.68 -4.69 11.36
C THR A 52 -4.84 -4.12 12.50
N ASP A 53 -4.91 -2.79 12.70
CA ASP A 53 -4.30 -2.15 13.87
C ASP A 53 -5.18 -2.24 15.13
N ILE A 54 -6.34 -2.88 15.06
CA ILE A 54 -7.32 -2.95 16.15
C ILE A 54 -6.90 -4.06 17.12
N PRO A 55 -6.61 -3.74 18.39
CA PRO A 55 -6.29 -4.74 19.40
C PRO A 55 -7.43 -5.73 19.60
N LYS A 56 -7.11 -7.00 19.84
CA LYS A 56 -8.10 -8.05 20.12
C LYS A 56 -8.98 -7.75 21.33
N ALA A 57 -8.41 -7.17 22.37
CA ALA A 57 -9.13 -6.81 23.59
C ALA A 57 -10.33 -5.90 23.34
N LEU A 58 -10.27 -5.03 22.29
CA LEU A 58 -11.38 -4.15 21.92
C LEU A 58 -12.54 -4.86 21.23
N LYS A 59 -12.36 -6.11 20.80
CA LYS A 59 -13.42 -6.89 20.09
C LYS A 59 -13.97 -8.05 20.91
N GLY A 60 -13.53 -8.22 22.15
CA GLY A 60 -14.11 -9.21 23.05
C GLY A 60 -14.06 -10.64 22.49
N TYR A 61 -12.87 -11.15 22.19
CA TYR A 61 -12.70 -12.55 21.85
C TYR A 61 -12.77 -13.38 23.12
N TYR A 62 -13.92 -14.00 23.36
CA TYR A 62 -14.15 -14.81 24.54
C TYR A 62 -14.24 -16.30 24.18
N LYS A 63 -13.89 -17.16 25.11
CA LYS A 63 -14.13 -18.59 25.11
C LYS A 63 -14.65 -19.02 26.48
N GLU A 64 -15.48 -20.02 26.48
CA GLU A 64 -15.91 -20.70 27.71
C GLU A 64 -14.92 -21.82 28.03
N VAL A 65 -14.41 -21.82 29.26
CA VAL A 65 -13.55 -22.87 29.79
C VAL A 65 -14.01 -23.22 31.18
N GLY A 66 -14.52 -24.46 31.36
CA GLY A 66 -15.01 -24.93 32.67
C GLY A 66 -16.20 -24.17 33.23
N GLY A 67 -17.04 -23.58 32.36
CA GLY A 67 -18.20 -22.77 32.74
C GLY A 67 -17.88 -21.28 32.99
N GLU A 68 -16.62 -20.89 32.83
CA GLU A 68 -16.20 -19.48 32.94
C GLU A 68 -15.85 -18.90 31.57
N ILE A 69 -16.27 -17.65 31.36
CA ILE A 69 -15.98 -16.90 30.15
C ILE A 69 -14.62 -16.23 30.29
N THR A 70 -13.65 -16.64 29.48
CA THR A 70 -12.29 -16.09 29.48
C THR A 70 -11.94 -15.45 28.15
N GLU A 71 -11.03 -14.49 28.13
CA GLU A 71 -10.52 -13.92 26.88
C GLU A 71 -9.75 -14.96 26.05
N ASN A 72 -10.11 -15.09 24.79
CA ASN A 72 -9.43 -16.01 23.86
C ASN A 72 -8.37 -15.28 23.02
N LEU A 73 -7.31 -14.83 23.68
CA LEU A 73 -6.19 -14.15 23.02
C LEU A 73 -5.27 -15.10 22.24
N GLN A 74 -5.37 -16.41 22.49
CA GLN A 74 -4.48 -17.43 21.90
C GLN A 74 -4.92 -17.92 20.49
N ARG A 75 -6.07 -17.50 20.01
CA ARG A 75 -6.64 -18.01 18.74
C ARG A 75 -5.88 -17.56 17.49
N SER A 76 -4.98 -16.62 17.58
CA SER A 76 -4.09 -16.21 16.50
C SER A 76 -2.75 -15.72 17.07
N LYS A 77 -1.71 -15.77 16.26
CA LYS A 77 -0.36 -15.36 16.62
C LYS A 77 -0.22 -13.84 16.83
N ALA A 78 -1.15 -13.04 16.30
CA ALA A 78 -1.11 -11.59 16.39
C ALA A 78 -1.96 -11.06 17.55
N ASN A 79 -1.56 -9.91 18.12
CA ASN A 79 -2.30 -9.19 19.17
C ASN A 79 -3.46 -8.35 18.62
N THR A 80 -3.56 -8.23 17.30
CA THR A 80 -4.61 -7.49 16.61
C THR A 80 -5.60 -8.43 15.94
N ILE A 81 -6.77 -7.92 15.58
CA ILE A 81 -7.77 -8.70 14.87
C ILE A 81 -7.41 -8.83 13.39
N ARG A 82 -7.72 -9.98 12.83
CA ARG A 82 -7.63 -10.22 11.40
C ARG A 82 -8.61 -9.33 10.63
N ALA A 83 -8.19 -8.81 9.47
CA ALA A 83 -9.08 -8.09 8.58
C ALA A 83 -10.17 -9.03 8.02
N GLY A 84 -11.41 -8.56 8.05
CA GLY A 84 -12.51 -9.18 7.29
C GLY A 84 -12.64 -8.54 5.91
N ASN A 85 -13.79 -8.69 5.29
CA ASN A 85 -14.12 -8.04 4.04
C ASN A 85 -14.68 -6.60 4.20
N VAL A 86 -14.58 -6.03 5.39
CA VAL A 86 -14.86 -4.61 5.65
C VAL A 86 -13.63 -4.01 6.34
N TRP A 87 -12.92 -3.14 5.64
CA TRP A 87 -11.70 -2.49 6.14
C TRP A 87 -12.03 -1.09 6.64
N ILE A 88 -11.95 -0.92 7.94
CA ILE A 88 -12.26 0.35 8.63
C ILE A 88 -11.01 1.10 9.08
N ASP A 89 -9.85 0.47 8.98
CA ASP A 89 -8.55 0.94 9.44
C ASP A 89 -7.67 1.49 8.31
N ILE A 90 -8.23 1.66 7.12
CA ILE A 90 -7.56 2.28 5.98
C ILE A 90 -7.89 3.78 5.97
N GLN A 91 -6.85 4.59 6.00
CA GLN A 91 -6.99 6.03 5.86
C GLN A 91 -6.77 6.43 4.40
N GLN A 92 -7.65 7.27 3.87
CA GLN A 92 -7.46 7.86 2.55
C GLN A 92 -6.24 8.79 2.56
N VAL A 93 -5.46 8.77 1.48
CA VAL A 93 -4.28 9.64 1.35
C VAL A 93 -4.71 11.11 1.32
N PHE A 94 -4.07 11.92 2.14
CA PHE A 94 -4.23 13.36 2.18
C PHE A 94 -2.89 14.04 2.46
N TYR A 95 -2.80 15.34 2.21
CA TYR A 95 -1.56 16.12 2.15
C TYR A 95 -0.64 16.02 3.39
N ARG A 96 -1.16 15.67 4.57
CA ARG A 96 -0.35 15.51 5.79
C ARG A 96 0.28 14.12 5.94
N LEU A 97 -0.14 13.14 5.15
CA LEU A 97 0.46 11.81 5.22
C LEU A 97 1.82 11.82 4.52
N GLN A 98 2.78 11.12 5.12
CA GLN A 98 4.13 10.97 4.59
C GLN A 98 4.11 10.37 3.17
N GLU A 99 3.22 9.42 2.90
CA GLU A 99 3.05 8.78 1.60
C GLU A 99 2.44 9.68 0.51
N ASN A 100 1.97 10.88 0.84
CA ASN A 100 1.32 11.77 -0.11
C ASN A 100 2.28 12.24 -1.19
N VAL A 101 1.79 12.24 -2.43
CA VAL A 101 2.44 12.82 -3.60
C VAL A 101 1.55 13.97 -4.09
N SER A 102 2.04 15.19 -4.01
CA SER A 102 1.30 16.38 -4.46
C SER A 102 0.89 16.24 -5.93
N GLY A 103 -0.32 16.66 -6.26
CA GLY A 103 -0.88 16.50 -7.62
C GLY A 103 -1.50 15.14 -7.92
N CYS A 104 -1.29 14.12 -7.08
CA CYS A 104 -1.83 12.77 -7.28
C CYS A 104 -3.13 12.55 -6.50
N TYR A 105 -4.21 13.21 -6.89
CA TYR A 105 -5.49 13.22 -6.16
C TYR A 105 -6.18 11.86 -6.03
N ALA A 106 -5.90 10.90 -6.94
CA ALA A 106 -6.48 9.56 -6.92
C ALA A 106 -5.54 8.51 -6.30
N GLN A 107 -4.48 8.94 -5.60
CA GLN A 107 -3.52 8.06 -4.97
C GLN A 107 -4.21 7.07 -4.03
N LYS A 108 -3.90 5.77 -4.18
CA LYS A 108 -4.40 4.73 -3.30
C LYS A 108 -3.54 4.66 -2.03
N PRO A 109 -4.15 4.40 -0.86
CA PRO A 109 -3.40 4.23 0.39
C PRO A 109 -2.44 3.05 0.32
N LEU A 110 -1.18 3.28 0.67
CA LEU A 110 -0.13 2.26 0.66
C LEU A 110 -0.52 1.04 1.51
N LYS A 111 -1.10 1.27 2.68
CA LYS A 111 -1.58 0.22 3.60
C LYS A 111 -2.59 -0.72 2.93
N SER A 112 -3.51 -0.22 2.11
CA SER A 112 -4.50 -1.05 1.44
C SER A 112 -3.87 -1.95 0.37
N ILE A 113 -2.96 -1.39 -0.43
CA ILE A 113 -2.27 -2.13 -1.48
C ILE A 113 -1.29 -3.15 -0.88
N HIS A 114 -0.55 -2.76 0.16
CA HIS A 114 0.33 -3.67 0.88
C HIS A 114 -0.42 -4.87 1.46
N ARG A 115 -1.59 -4.65 2.08
CA ARG A 115 -2.46 -5.72 2.58
C ARG A 115 -2.89 -6.68 1.47
N ILE A 116 -3.28 -6.17 0.30
CA ILE A 116 -3.67 -7.00 -0.84
C ILE A 116 -2.48 -7.87 -1.29
N ILE A 117 -1.31 -7.27 -1.45
CA ILE A 117 -0.11 -7.95 -1.92
C ILE A 117 0.33 -9.03 -0.92
N ASP A 118 0.40 -8.70 0.35
CA ASP A 118 0.81 -9.66 1.38
C ASP A 118 -0.14 -10.84 1.53
N ALA A 119 -1.45 -10.58 1.46
CA ALA A 119 -2.45 -11.64 1.56
C ALA A 119 -2.46 -12.56 0.33
N SER A 120 -2.19 -12.04 -0.86
CA SER A 120 -2.42 -12.76 -2.12
C SER A 120 -1.16 -13.19 -2.87
N SER A 121 0.04 -13.00 -2.29
CA SER A 121 1.31 -13.37 -2.91
C SER A 121 2.37 -13.78 -1.89
N ASN A 122 3.39 -14.49 -2.34
CA ASN A 122 4.59 -14.80 -1.58
C ASN A 122 5.75 -13.88 -1.98
N LYS A 123 6.82 -13.88 -1.19
CA LYS A 123 8.07 -13.17 -1.57
C LYS A 123 8.55 -13.65 -2.94
N SER A 124 9.05 -12.71 -3.73
CA SER A 124 9.52 -12.91 -5.11
C SER A 124 8.43 -13.24 -6.14
N ASP A 125 7.17 -13.35 -5.76
CA ASP A 125 6.07 -13.45 -6.72
C ASP A 125 5.96 -12.18 -7.57
N LEU A 126 5.28 -12.28 -8.70
CA LEU A 126 5.07 -11.19 -9.62
C LEU A 126 3.73 -10.52 -9.34
N VAL A 127 3.77 -9.22 -9.10
CA VAL A 127 2.61 -8.32 -9.04
C VAL A 127 2.54 -7.54 -10.35
N ILE A 128 1.34 -7.39 -10.90
CA ILE A 128 1.12 -6.62 -12.13
C ILE A 128 0.03 -5.58 -11.86
N ASP A 129 0.29 -4.33 -12.25
CA ASP A 129 -0.68 -3.23 -12.21
C ASP A 129 -0.66 -2.47 -13.52
N PHE A 130 -1.79 -2.46 -14.22
CA PHE A 130 -1.92 -1.78 -15.52
C PHE A 130 -2.33 -0.31 -15.40
N PHE A 131 -2.46 0.23 -14.18
CA PHE A 131 -2.87 1.60 -13.89
C PHE A 131 -2.04 2.18 -12.74
N ALA A 132 -0.73 2.28 -12.97
CA ALA A 132 0.25 2.60 -11.93
C ALA A 132 0.01 3.93 -11.22
N HIS A 133 -0.46 4.96 -11.95
CA HIS A 133 -0.67 6.31 -11.43
C HIS A 133 0.52 6.79 -10.58
N SER A 134 0.34 7.06 -9.29
CA SER A 134 1.42 7.48 -8.36
C SER A 134 2.38 6.37 -7.92
N GLY A 135 2.31 5.18 -8.51
CA GLY A 135 3.22 4.06 -8.22
C GLY A 135 3.01 3.39 -6.86
N THR A 136 1.81 3.45 -6.28
CA THR A 136 1.57 2.84 -4.96
C THR A 136 1.75 1.33 -4.99
N THR A 137 1.31 0.64 -6.05
CA THR A 137 1.51 -0.81 -6.20
C THR A 137 2.98 -1.16 -6.39
N LEU A 138 3.72 -0.37 -7.16
CA LEU A 138 5.16 -0.54 -7.34
C LEU A 138 5.91 -0.44 -6.01
N LEU A 139 5.63 0.61 -5.24
CA LEU A 139 6.22 0.82 -3.92
C LEU A 139 5.83 -0.26 -2.91
N ALA A 140 4.55 -0.63 -2.84
CA ALA A 140 4.08 -1.68 -1.94
C ALA A 140 4.72 -3.04 -2.26
N SER A 141 4.93 -3.35 -3.54
CA SER A 141 5.61 -4.56 -3.98
C SER A 141 7.08 -4.58 -3.57
N GLU A 142 7.78 -3.46 -3.70
CA GLU A 142 9.18 -3.31 -3.24
C GLU A 142 9.28 -3.56 -1.74
N ILE A 143 8.45 -2.90 -0.93
CA ILE A 143 8.41 -3.06 0.53
C ILE A 143 8.13 -4.51 0.92
N ALA A 144 7.23 -5.16 0.21
CA ALA A 144 6.83 -6.54 0.47
C ALA A 144 7.81 -7.60 -0.10
N GLY A 145 8.85 -7.19 -0.84
CA GLY A 145 9.82 -8.08 -1.47
C GLY A 145 9.23 -8.91 -2.62
N ARG A 146 8.33 -8.30 -3.39
CA ARG A 146 7.75 -8.87 -4.63
C ARG A 146 8.34 -8.18 -5.85
N ARG A 147 8.33 -8.88 -6.98
CA ARG A 147 8.60 -8.25 -8.29
C ARG A 147 7.36 -7.53 -8.76
N CYS A 148 7.51 -6.39 -9.43
CA CYS A 148 6.37 -5.65 -9.93
C CYS A 148 6.59 -5.22 -11.38
N PHE A 149 5.57 -5.39 -12.22
CA PHE A 149 5.44 -4.74 -13.51
C PHE A 149 4.24 -3.82 -13.48
N THR A 150 4.47 -2.57 -13.88
CA THR A 150 3.40 -1.58 -13.97
C THR A 150 3.31 -1.02 -15.37
N ALA A 151 2.12 -0.60 -15.75
CA ALA A 151 1.88 0.19 -16.96
C ALA A 151 1.13 1.46 -16.58
N GLU A 152 1.42 2.53 -17.25
CA GLU A 152 0.77 3.84 -17.10
C GLU A 152 0.80 4.54 -18.45
N ILE A 153 -0.32 5.16 -18.84
CA ILE A 153 -0.43 5.85 -20.13
C ILE A 153 0.13 7.27 -20.08
N ASP A 154 0.05 7.91 -18.91
CA ASP A 154 0.55 9.27 -18.72
C ASP A 154 2.04 9.24 -18.39
N PRO A 155 2.93 9.81 -19.23
CA PRO A 155 4.36 9.82 -18.99
C PRO A 155 4.76 10.56 -17.70
N ILE A 156 3.95 11.53 -17.25
CA ILE A 156 4.20 12.25 -15.99
C ILE A 156 4.02 11.31 -14.81
N TYR A 157 2.97 10.50 -14.80
CA TYR A 157 2.78 9.50 -13.74
C TYR A 157 3.77 8.35 -13.82
N CYS A 158 4.24 7.98 -15.00
CA CYS A 158 5.37 7.05 -15.14
C CYS A 158 6.60 7.57 -14.38
N GLU A 159 6.98 8.82 -14.65
CA GLU A 159 8.12 9.46 -14.01
C GLU A 159 7.93 9.63 -12.49
N ILE A 160 6.74 10.04 -12.05
CA ILE A 160 6.40 10.12 -10.62
C ILE A 160 6.57 8.77 -9.93
N SER A 161 6.12 7.70 -10.56
CA SER A 161 6.22 6.33 -10.01
C SER A 161 7.67 5.91 -9.83
N ILE A 162 8.52 6.18 -10.82
CA ILE A 162 9.95 5.87 -10.79
C ILE A 162 10.63 6.67 -9.69
N ARG A 163 10.45 7.99 -9.67
CA ARG A 163 11.05 8.88 -8.65
C ARG A 163 10.62 8.51 -7.24
N ARG A 164 9.35 8.13 -7.06
CA ARG A 164 8.84 7.69 -5.76
C ARG A 164 9.54 6.42 -5.28
N LEU A 165 9.78 5.45 -6.16
CA LEU A 165 10.51 4.24 -5.84
C LEU A 165 11.97 4.54 -5.51
N GLU A 166 12.64 5.36 -6.31
CA GLU A 166 14.03 5.78 -6.09
C GLU A 166 14.17 6.54 -4.77
N TYR A 167 13.25 7.47 -4.50
CA TYR A 167 13.22 8.21 -3.24
C TYR A 167 13.04 7.27 -2.04
N TYR A 168 12.15 6.28 -2.13
CA TYR A 168 12.00 5.27 -1.09
C TYR A 168 13.29 4.47 -0.88
N ARG A 169 13.93 4.01 -1.95
CA ARG A 169 15.19 3.25 -1.87
C ARG A 169 16.33 4.06 -1.23
N ALA A 170 16.37 5.35 -1.49
CA ALA A 170 17.39 6.24 -0.95
C ALA A 170 17.12 6.65 0.52
N THR A 171 15.85 6.84 0.90
CA THR A 171 15.52 7.50 2.17
C THR A 171 14.64 6.66 3.11
N GLY A 172 14.00 5.61 2.61
CA GLY A 172 12.96 4.86 3.33
C GLY A 172 11.60 5.58 3.41
N LEU A 173 11.48 6.78 2.82
CA LEU A 173 10.25 7.56 2.84
C LEU A 173 9.33 7.18 1.68
N THR A 174 8.01 7.08 1.93
CA THR A 174 7.03 6.52 0.98
C THR A 174 6.36 7.56 0.08
N GLY A 175 6.72 8.81 0.23
CA GLY A 175 6.26 9.96 -0.56
C GLY A 175 6.88 11.24 -0.02
N TRP A 176 6.40 12.39 -0.48
CA TRP A 176 6.97 13.71 -0.15
C TRP A 176 6.12 14.52 0.83
N GLN A 177 5.11 13.88 1.42
CA GLN A 177 4.16 14.57 2.32
C GLN A 177 3.63 15.88 1.71
N ASN A 178 3.28 16.69 1.51
CA ASN A 178 2.83 17.88 0.79
C ASN A 178 3.82 18.39 -0.29
N GLY A 179 4.90 17.64 -0.57
CA GLY A 179 5.86 18.01 -1.61
C GLY A 179 5.52 17.39 -2.97
N HIS A 180 6.31 17.70 -3.98
CA HIS A 180 6.13 17.25 -5.35
C HIS A 180 7.32 16.38 -5.82
N ALA A 181 7.03 15.36 -6.61
CA ALA A 181 8.04 14.43 -7.13
C ALA A 181 9.15 15.09 -7.98
N PHE A 182 8.89 16.27 -8.50
CA PHE A 182 9.83 17.06 -9.31
C PHE A 182 10.53 18.19 -8.53
N GLU A 183 10.15 18.40 -7.27
CA GLU A 183 10.92 19.26 -6.38
C GLU A 183 12.18 18.52 -5.98
N ILE A 184 13.32 19.07 -6.35
CA ILE A 184 14.61 18.50 -5.97
C ILE A 184 14.78 18.81 -4.48
N ASP A 185 14.71 17.80 -3.65
CA ASP A 185 15.06 17.91 -2.25
C ASP A 185 16.51 18.36 -2.15
N THR A 186 16.74 19.53 -1.56
CA THR A 186 18.08 20.11 -1.43
C THR A 186 19.00 19.19 -0.62
N GLU A 187 18.45 18.44 0.34
CA GLU A 187 19.19 17.45 1.12
C GLU A 187 19.62 16.24 0.27
N LEU A 188 18.75 15.78 -0.64
CA LEU A 188 19.10 14.69 -1.55
C LEU A 188 20.15 15.11 -2.56
N LYS A 189 20.10 16.36 -3.03
CA LYS A 189 21.14 16.95 -3.88
C LYS A 189 22.50 16.94 -3.19
N LEU A 190 22.55 17.42 -1.94
CA LEU A 190 23.76 17.44 -1.14
C LEU A 190 24.29 16.03 -0.88
N ALA A 191 23.42 15.06 -0.59
CA ALA A 191 23.82 13.67 -0.37
C ALA A 191 24.35 13.00 -1.65
N VAL A 192 23.73 13.27 -2.80
CA VAL A 192 24.21 12.77 -4.10
C VAL A 192 25.53 13.43 -4.50
N GLU A 193 25.67 14.74 -4.31
CA GLU A 193 26.91 15.47 -4.58
C GLU A 193 28.07 14.96 -3.70
N GLN A 194 27.83 14.74 -2.41
CA GLN A 194 28.82 14.15 -1.49
C GLN A 194 29.18 12.71 -1.87
N SER A 195 28.21 11.91 -2.33
CA SER A 195 28.48 10.54 -2.79
C SER A 195 29.30 10.51 -4.08
N ILE A 196 29.09 11.47 -4.98
CA ILE A 196 29.85 11.61 -6.21
C ILE A 196 31.28 12.07 -5.91
N GLU A 197 31.49 13.00 -4.96
CA GLU A 197 32.82 13.42 -4.53
C GLU A 197 33.64 12.29 -3.90
N ILE A 198 33.00 11.39 -3.17
CA ILE A 198 33.64 10.21 -2.57
C ILE A 198 34.00 9.17 -3.64
N LEU A 199 33.23 9.06 -4.71
CA LEU A 199 33.45 8.07 -5.79
C LEU A 199 34.40 8.53 -6.88
N LEU A 200 34.67 9.84 -7.00
CA LEU A 200 35.67 10.39 -7.92
C LEU A 200 36.97 10.74 -7.15
N PRO A 201 37.98 9.87 -7.16
CA PRO A 201 39.26 10.25 -6.59
C PRO A 201 39.80 11.46 -7.36
N ALA A 202 40.24 12.46 -6.61
CA ALA A 202 40.84 13.65 -7.15
C ALA A 202 41.80 13.29 -8.31
N GLN A 203 41.48 13.73 -9.51
CA GLN A 203 42.40 13.58 -10.64
C GLN A 203 43.68 14.29 -10.25
N ALA A 204 44.74 13.50 -10.08
CA ALA A 204 46.05 14.01 -9.81
C ALA A 204 46.42 15.02 -10.89
N THR A 205 46.66 16.23 -10.49
CA THR A 205 47.21 17.30 -11.31
C THR A 205 48.60 16.83 -11.76
N LEU A 206 48.69 16.28 -12.97
CA LEU A 206 49.96 16.10 -13.64
C LEU A 206 50.44 17.49 -14.02
N ARG A 207 51.50 17.90 -13.34
CA ARG A 207 52.42 18.98 -13.80
C ARG A 207 53.40 18.41 -14.80
#